data_ebad7549550c8ef28a67ef88710144ef
#
_entry.id   ebad7549550c8ef28a67ef88710144ef
#
_cell.length_a   1.000
_cell.length_b   1.000
_cell.length_c   1.000
_cell.angle_alpha   90.00
_cell.angle_beta   90.00
_cell.angle_gamma   90.00
#
_symmetry.space_group_name_H-M   'P 1'
#
loop_
_entity.id
_entity.type
_entity.pdbx_description
1 polymer ?
#
loop_
_entity_poly.entity_id
_entity_poly.type
_entity_poly.pdbx_seq_one_letter_code
_entity_poly.pdbx_strand_id
1 'polypeptide(L)'
;MTKSARYHIPAALLQPLWLRSRESLVDNGLIYDPLAAAACQQCHLAPDCLTGNVDRHQLLHATLTLLVDQRVHHFLRRFPNGHVINVGAGLDTRFYRLDNGRCRWLELDCDENLLWRQRLFHRSERYRMRSGSVTDLSWLSQLPTSFSSPVMLVCDQALLQATETEVARFVQRMGCHFNQLELCLVLAGDRCDSTLGQSLGTQTYAHGFDDPTAQLLQWLPWAEVVSSHSPLDVSCPRWRPWHRWLSRLSAFRHRLTPVVTHLRF
;
A
#
# COMPACT_ATOMS: atom_id res chain seq x y z
N MET A 1 29.74 -6.51 24.90
CA MET A 1 28.71 -6.79 23.88
C MET A 1 27.37 -6.39 24.45
N THR A 2 26.92 -5.16 24.18
CA THR A 2 25.59 -4.67 24.56
C THR A 2 24.55 -5.46 23.78
N LYS A 3 23.70 -6.23 24.47
CA LYS A 3 22.51 -6.85 23.87
C LYS A 3 21.68 -5.72 23.25
N SER A 4 21.67 -5.64 21.93
CA SER A 4 20.78 -4.73 21.20
C SER A 4 19.35 -4.99 21.68
N ALA A 5 18.73 -4.01 22.31
CA ALA A 5 17.36 -4.12 22.78
C ALA A 5 16.48 -4.25 21.51
N ARG A 6 15.83 -5.41 21.33
CA ARG A 6 14.89 -5.61 20.23
C ARG A 6 13.60 -4.85 20.53
N TYR A 7 13.07 -4.18 19.55
CA TYR A 7 11.80 -3.47 19.65
C TYR A 7 10.63 -4.45 19.59
N HIS A 8 9.70 -4.32 20.54
CA HIS A 8 8.41 -5.03 20.54
C HIS A 8 7.37 -4.16 19.82
N ILE A 9 7.31 -4.29 18.51
CA ILE A 9 6.37 -3.53 17.67
C ILE A 9 5.06 -4.34 17.57
N PRO A 10 3.88 -3.68 17.54
CA PRO A 10 2.61 -4.35 17.30
C PRO A 10 2.65 -5.20 16.02
N ALA A 11 2.12 -6.41 16.10
CA ALA A 11 2.21 -7.38 15.00
C ALA A 11 1.58 -6.85 13.70
N ALA A 12 0.43 -6.20 13.79
CA ALA A 12 -0.25 -5.62 12.63
C ALA A 12 0.62 -4.60 11.90
N LEU A 13 1.44 -3.84 12.63
CA LEU A 13 2.36 -2.87 12.05
C LEU A 13 3.63 -3.54 11.50
N LEU A 14 4.13 -4.57 12.17
CA LEU A 14 5.37 -5.24 11.81
C LEU A 14 5.19 -6.26 10.68
N GLN A 15 4.02 -6.90 10.56
CA GLN A 15 3.77 -7.95 9.58
C GLN A 15 4.05 -7.54 8.14
N PRO A 16 3.59 -6.38 7.61
CA PRO A 16 3.91 -5.96 6.25
C PRO A 16 5.42 -5.79 6.01
N LEU A 17 6.14 -5.23 6.98
CA LEU A 17 7.60 -5.09 6.92
C LEU A 17 8.29 -6.45 6.88
N TRP A 18 7.86 -7.37 7.72
CA TRP A 18 8.41 -8.72 7.80
C TRP A 18 8.13 -9.53 6.52
N LEU A 19 6.95 -9.41 5.91
CA LEU A 19 6.62 -10.06 4.64
C LEU A 19 7.55 -9.56 3.51
N ARG A 20 7.84 -8.25 3.45
CA ARG A 20 8.80 -7.70 2.48
C ARG A 20 10.24 -8.15 2.76
N SER A 21 10.63 -8.22 4.03
CA SER A 21 11.93 -8.77 4.42
C SER A 21 12.09 -10.21 3.93
N ARG A 22 11.10 -11.07 4.16
CA ARG A 22 11.12 -12.45 3.65
C ARG A 22 11.19 -12.51 2.14
N GLU A 23 10.43 -11.68 1.45
CA GLU A 23 10.40 -11.65 -0.02
C GLU A 23 11.76 -11.29 -0.61
N SER A 24 12.50 -10.43 0.05
CA SER A 24 13.85 -10.02 -0.36
C SER A 24 14.89 -11.14 -0.29
N LEU A 25 14.59 -12.23 0.42
CA LEU A 25 15.45 -13.41 0.58
C LEU A 25 15.06 -14.56 -0.35
N VAL A 26 14.00 -14.40 -1.14
CA VAL A 26 13.53 -15.43 -2.08
C VAL A 26 14.31 -15.30 -3.39
N ASP A 27 14.81 -16.42 -3.90
CA ASP A 27 15.34 -16.48 -5.26
C ASP A 27 14.27 -16.05 -6.27
N ASN A 28 14.55 -15.05 -7.09
CA ASN A 28 13.59 -14.42 -8.00
C ASN A 28 12.38 -13.80 -7.26
N GLY A 29 12.60 -13.19 -6.09
CA GLY A 29 11.60 -12.41 -5.37
C GLY A 29 11.04 -11.27 -6.24
N LEU A 30 9.76 -10.93 -6.04
CA LEU A 30 9.08 -9.88 -6.79
C LEU A 30 9.54 -8.47 -6.40
N ILE A 31 10.02 -8.31 -5.17
CA ILE A 31 10.53 -7.06 -4.63
C ILE A 31 11.84 -7.31 -3.89
N TYR A 32 12.71 -6.29 -3.88
CA TYR A 32 13.93 -6.28 -3.10
C TYR A 32 13.89 -5.09 -2.12
N ASP A 33 13.83 -5.38 -0.82
CA ASP A 33 13.71 -4.41 0.27
C ASP A 33 14.75 -4.68 1.37
N PRO A 34 16.03 -4.31 1.12
CA PRO A 34 17.11 -4.57 2.07
C PRO A 34 16.92 -3.81 3.40
N LEU A 35 16.21 -2.67 3.36
CA LEU A 35 15.93 -1.91 4.57
C LEU A 35 14.91 -2.62 5.47
N ALA A 36 13.88 -3.25 4.88
CA ALA A 36 12.97 -4.10 5.63
C ALA A 36 13.70 -5.29 6.26
N ALA A 37 14.63 -5.92 5.53
CA ALA A 37 15.45 -7.00 6.06
C ALA A 37 16.32 -6.55 7.24
N ALA A 38 16.99 -5.40 7.12
CA ALA A 38 17.80 -4.82 8.19
C ALA A 38 16.96 -4.41 9.41
N ALA A 39 15.80 -3.78 9.19
CA ALA A 39 14.89 -3.36 10.25
C ALA A 39 14.31 -4.56 11.02
N CYS A 40 13.96 -5.65 10.33
CA CYS A 40 13.44 -6.87 10.97
C CYS A 40 14.46 -7.54 11.90
N GLN A 41 15.75 -7.32 11.72
CA GLN A 41 16.79 -7.79 12.66
C GLN A 41 16.72 -7.06 14.01
N GLN A 42 16.19 -5.85 14.03
CA GLN A 42 16.02 -5.02 15.23
C GLN A 42 14.66 -5.21 15.89
N CYS A 43 13.72 -5.87 15.22
CA CYS A 43 12.36 -6.09 15.66
C CYS A 43 12.14 -7.53 16.12
N HIS A 44 11.12 -7.72 16.97
CA HIS A 44 10.65 -9.05 17.34
C HIS A 44 9.21 -9.22 16.85
N LEU A 45 8.98 -10.20 15.99
CA LEU A 45 7.65 -10.63 15.59
C LEU A 45 7.31 -11.93 16.32
N ALA A 46 6.25 -11.91 17.11
CA ALA A 46 5.76 -13.13 17.75
C ALA A 46 5.18 -14.07 16.67
N PRO A 47 5.54 -15.35 16.66
CA PRO A 47 5.05 -16.32 15.68
C PRO A 47 3.52 -16.41 15.62
N ASP A 48 2.85 -16.25 16.75
CA ASP A 48 1.39 -16.37 16.90
C ASP A 48 0.60 -15.26 16.18
N CYS A 49 1.28 -14.22 15.71
CA CYS A 49 0.66 -13.13 14.98
C CYS A 49 0.39 -13.46 13.50
N LEU A 50 0.95 -14.57 13.01
CA LEU A 50 0.84 -14.99 11.63
C LEU A 50 -0.13 -16.16 11.54
N THR A 51 -1.37 -15.86 11.22
CA THR A 51 -2.40 -16.89 10.97
C THR A 51 -2.45 -17.26 9.49
N GLY A 52 -2.82 -18.51 9.18
CA GLY A 52 -3.00 -18.98 7.82
C GLY A 52 -1.68 -19.34 7.10
N ASN A 53 -1.73 -19.35 5.77
CA ASN A 53 -0.59 -19.74 4.93
C ASN A 53 0.32 -18.54 4.65
N VAL A 54 1.41 -18.45 5.39
CA VAL A 54 2.38 -17.33 5.33
C VAL A 54 2.93 -17.11 3.91
N ASP A 55 3.22 -18.18 3.16
CA ASP A 55 3.81 -18.02 1.82
C ASP A 55 2.81 -17.42 0.81
N ARG A 56 1.52 -17.69 0.98
CA ARG A 56 0.47 -17.07 0.17
C ARG A 56 0.28 -15.59 0.55
N HIS A 57 0.24 -15.28 1.84
CA HIS A 57 0.20 -13.90 2.31
C HIS A 57 1.41 -13.11 1.83
N GLN A 58 2.60 -13.71 1.88
CA GLN A 58 3.83 -13.10 1.37
C GLN A 58 3.72 -12.81 -0.13
N LEU A 59 3.30 -13.79 -0.94
CA LEU A 59 3.18 -13.62 -2.37
C LEU A 59 2.16 -12.54 -2.75
N LEU A 60 0.98 -12.55 -2.12
CA LEU A 60 -0.03 -11.54 -2.32
C LEU A 60 0.48 -10.14 -1.95
N HIS A 61 1.08 -10.01 -0.75
CA HIS A 61 1.62 -8.75 -0.27
C HIS A 61 2.74 -8.21 -1.16
N ALA A 62 3.66 -9.08 -1.58
CA ALA A 62 4.74 -8.72 -2.49
C ALA A 62 4.21 -8.25 -3.86
N THR A 63 3.17 -8.91 -4.37
CA THR A 63 2.56 -8.55 -5.65
C THR A 63 1.86 -7.19 -5.55
N LEU A 64 1.09 -6.93 -4.49
CA LEU A 64 0.48 -5.62 -4.24
C LEU A 64 1.54 -4.53 -4.11
N THR A 65 2.60 -4.80 -3.34
CA THR A 65 3.73 -3.87 -3.19
C THR A 65 4.36 -3.54 -4.54
N LEU A 66 4.63 -4.55 -5.37
CA LEU A 66 5.19 -4.38 -6.71
C LEU A 66 4.29 -3.50 -7.58
N LEU A 67 2.98 -3.77 -7.61
CA LEU A 67 2.02 -3.01 -8.41
C LEU A 67 1.98 -1.53 -8.00
N VAL A 68 1.93 -1.25 -6.70
CA VAL A 68 1.95 0.14 -6.19
C VAL A 68 3.29 0.79 -6.47
N ASP A 69 4.42 0.11 -6.24
CA ASP A 69 5.76 0.62 -6.52
C ASP A 69 5.93 0.98 -8.01
N GLN A 70 5.39 0.17 -8.92
CA GLN A 70 5.39 0.46 -10.35
C GLN A 70 4.62 1.76 -10.69
N ARG A 71 3.47 2.02 -10.02
CA ARG A 71 2.70 3.26 -10.24
C ARG A 71 3.48 4.49 -9.77
N VAL A 72 4.04 4.42 -8.55
CA VAL A 72 4.87 5.49 -7.99
C VAL A 72 6.13 5.71 -8.84
N HIS A 73 6.80 4.64 -9.26
CA HIS A 73 7.98 4.75 -10.14
C HIS A 73 7.63 5.40 -11.47
N HIS A 74 6.50 5.00 -12.09
CA HIS A 74 6.03 5.62 -13.33
C HIS A 74 5.74 7.11 -13.14
N PHE A 75 5.07 7.50 -12.06
CA PHE A 75 4.82 8.89 -11.70
C PHE A 75 6.14 9.67 -11.56
N LEU A 76 7.09 9.16 -10.78
CA LEU A 76 8.38 9.84 -10.53
C LEU A 76 9.29 9.90 -11.77
N ARG A 77 9.13 8.99 -12.72
CA ARG A 77 9.79 9.11 -14.04
C ARG A 77 9.24 10.26 -14.87
N ARG A 78 7.92 10.49 -14.83
CA ARG A 78 7.27 11.61 -15.52
C ARG A 78 7.52 12.93 -14.80
N PHE A 79 7.55 12.91 -13.47
CA PHE A 79 7.66 14.06 -12.60
C PHE A 79 8.78 13.87 -11.55
N PRO A 80 10.05 13.99 -11.93
CA PRO A 80 11.17 13.70 -11.02
C PRO A 80 11.21 14.54 -9.73
N ASN A 81 10.65 15.76 -9.75
CA ASN A 81 10.50 16.63 -8.58
C ASN A 81 9.11 16.52 -7.95
N GLY A 82 8.31 15.51 -8.32
CA GLY A 82 6.95 15.29 -7.82
C GLY A 82 6.89 15.07 -6.32
N HIS A 83 5.72 15.30 -5.77
CA HIS A 83 5.41 15.03 -4.37
C HIS A 83 4.69 13.69 -4.27
N VAL A 84 5.12 12.84 -3.35
CA VAL A 84 4.41 11.62 -2.98
C VAL A 84 3.90 11.76 -1.54
N ILE A 85 2.60 11.52 -1.35
CA ILE A 85 1.95 11.48 -0.04
C ILE A 85 1.48 10.06 0.19
N ASN A 86 2.07 9.37 1.17
CA ASN A 86 1.75 7.99 1.53
C ASN A 86 0.91 7.97 2.81
N VAL A 87 -0.35 7.59 2.73
CA VAL A 87 -1.31 7.62 3.84
C VAL A 87 -1.47 6.24 4.46
N GLY A 88 -1.38 6.16 5.78
CA GLY A 88 -1.34 4.90 6.51
C GLY A 88 -0.02 4.18 6.30
N ALA A 89 1.07 4.94 6.38
CA ALA A 89 2.40 4.51 5.97
C ALA A 89 2.96 3.33 6.78
N GLY A 90 2.50 3.13 8.02
CA GLY A 90 2.99 2.07 8.89
C GLY A 90 4.53 2.02 8.93
N LEU A 91 5.09 0.85 8.65
CA LEU A 91 6.52 0.64 8.47
C LEU A 91 6.90 0.40 7.00
N ASP A 92 6.20 1.09 6.08
CA ASP A 92 6.55 1.02 4.66
C ASP A 92 7.92 1.68 4.39
N THR A 93 8.70 1.05 3.56
CA THR A 93 10.05 1.45 3.15
C THR A 93 10.08 1.96 1.70
N ARG A 94 8.90 2.24 1.12
CA ARG A 94 8.75 2.62 -0.30
C ARG A 94 9.60 3.82 -0.69
N PHE A 95 9.68 4.85 0.16
CA PHE A 95 10.58 5.97 -0.09
C PHE A 95 11.99 5.50 -0.42
N TYR A 96 12.57 4.64 0.40
CA TYR A 96 13.95 4.18 0.23
C TYR A 96 14.16 3.30 -1.00
N ARG A 97 13.11 2.61 -1.47
CA ARG A 97 13.16 1.81 -2.70
C ARG A 97 13.02 2.66 -3.98
N LEU A 98 12.32 3.79 -3.89
CA LEU A 98 11.90 4.57 -5.05
C LEU A 98 12.47 5.99 -5.11
N ASP A 99 13.22 6.43 -4.09
CA ASP A 99 13.80 7.77 -4.07
C ASP A 99 14.75 7.99 -5.26
N ASN A 100 14.44 9.01 -6.04
CA ASN A 100 15.23 9.42 -7.20
C ASN A 100 16.20 10.58 -6.88
N GLY A 101 16.39 10.93 -5.60
CA GLY A 101 17.20 12.03 -5.14
C GLY A 101 16.59 13.42 -5.32
N ARG A 102 15.38 13.53 -5.89
CA ARG A 102 14.74 14.81 -6.26
C ARG A 102 13.30 14.94 -5.78
N CYS A 103 12.58 13.84 -5.65
CA CYS A 103 11.19 13.82 -5.20
C CYS A 103 11.07 14.29 -3.74
N ARG A 104 9.89 14.77 -3.38
CA ARG A 104 9.53 15.07 -2.00
C ARG A 104 8.50 14.05 -1.52
N TRP A 105 8.66 13.61 -0.29
CA TRP A 105 7.87 12.53 0.26
C TRP A 105 7.32 12.88 1.63
N LEU A 106 6.02 12.66 1.80
CA LEU A 106 5.32 12.82 3.07
C LEU A 106 4.66 11.49 3.47
N GLU A 107 5.06 10.97 4.63
CA GLU A 107 4.38 9.85 5.26
C GLU A 107 3.36 10.37 6.26
N LEU A 108 2.14 9.87 6.14
CA LEU A 108 1.04 10.15 7.06
C LEU A 108 0.65 8.87 7.79
N ASP A 109 0.58 8.92 9.11
CA ASP A 109 0.04 7.84 9.94
C ASP A 109 -0.39 8.40 11.30
N CYS A 110 -1.06 7.60 12.13
CA CYS A 110 -1.36 7.97 13.50
C CYS A 110 -0.06 8.15 14.31
N ASP A 111 -0.14 8.96 15.37
CA ASP A 111 1.02 9.29 16.19
C ASP A 111 1.72 8.05 16.76
N GLU A 112 0.97 7.03 17.15
CA GLU A 112 1.49 5.78 17.70
C GLU A 112 2.37 5.04 16.68
N ASN A 113 1.92 4.93 15.43
CA ASN A 113 2.69 4.31 14.35
C ASN A 113 3.92 5.14 13.98
N LEU A 114 3.77 6.47 13.97
CA LEU A 114 4.89 7.40 13.71
C LEU A 114 6.00 7.28 14.75
N LEU A 115 5.67 7.03 16.03
CA LEU A 115 6.68 6.80 17.06
C LEU A 115 7.54 5.56 16.75
N TRP A 116 6.94 4.47 16.26
CA TRP A 116 7.67 3.30 15.83
C TRP A 116 8.48 3.56 14.56
N ARG A 117 7.87 4.25 13.59
CA ARG A 117 8.53 4.61 12.35
C ARG A 117 9.79 5.44 12.56
N GLN A 118 9.74 6.44 13.45
CA GLN A 118 10.87 7.33 13.77
C GLN A 118 12.05 6.62 14.46
N ARG A 119 11.82 5.47 15.07
CA ARG A 119 12.88 4.64 15.66
C ARG A 119 13.68 3.86 14.62
N LEU A 120 13.07 3.59 13.48
CA LEU A 120 13.63 2.76 12.40
C LEU A 120 14.11 3.60 11.21
N PHE A 121 13.47 4.76 10.97
CA PHE A 121 13.68 5.56 9.78
C PHE A 121 13.90 7.03 10.13
N HIS A 122 14.84 7.66 9.42
CA HIS A 122 15.23 9.04 9.69
C HIS A 122 14.56 10.02 8.73
N ARG A 123 14.13 11.17 9.25
CA ARG A 123 13.62 12.29 8.46
C ARG A 123 14.75 12.97 7.69
N SER A 124 14.41 13.60 6.57
CA SER A 124 15.30 14.47 5.81
C SER A 124 14.51 15.67 5.27
N GLU A 125 15.17 16.59 4.58
CA GLU A 125 14.47 17.72 3.93
C GLU A 125 13.41 17.26 2.92
N ARG A 126 13.68 16.15 2.22
CA ARG A 126 12.79 15.57 1.19
C ARG A 126 11.87 14.49 1.72
N TYR A 127 12.13 13.96 2.92
CA TYR A 127 11.38 12.87 3.54
C TYR A 127 10.83 13.30 4.89
N ARG A 128 9.53 13.52 4.96
CA ARG A 128 8.84 14.04 6.14
C ARG A 128 7.81 13.05 6.66
N MET A 129 7.50 13.15 7.94
CA MET A 129 6.47 12.35 8.62
C MET A 129 5.56 13.30 9.38
N ARG A 130 4.23 13.09 9.29
CA ARG A 130 3.21 13.90 9.96
C ARG A 130 2.06 13.03 10.41
N SER A 131 1.40 13.41 11.50
CA SER A 131 0.16 12.80 11.97
C SER A 131 -0.97 12.99 10.96
N GLY A 132 -1.75 11.92 10.73
CA GLY A 132 -2.90 11.89 9.84
C GLY A 132 -3.29 10.46 9.49
N SER A 133 -4.56 10.24 9.17
CA SER A 133 -5.05 8.90 8.83
C SER A 133 -6.11 8.93 7.74
N VAL A 134 -6.59 7.76 7.30
CA VAL A 134 -7.73 7.63 6.38
C VAL A 134 -9.06 8.04 7.02
N THR A 135 -9.16 7.92 8.33
CA THR A 135 -10.39 8.21 9.09
C THR A 135 -10.42 9.63 9.65
N ASP A 136 -9.28 10.14 10.11
CA ASP A 136 -9.12 11.55 10.49
C ASP A 136 -8.44 12.32 9.35
N LEU A 137 -9.23 13.13 8.64
CA LEU A 137 -8.79 13.91 7.50
C LEU A 137 -8.39 15.35 7.85
N SER A 138 -8.22 15.67 9.13
CA SER A 138 -7.84 17.02 9.61
C SER A 138 -6.49 17.47 9.02
N TRP A 139 -5.60 16.54 8.70
CA TRP A 139 -4.31 16.81 8.06
C TRP A 139 -4.42 17.50 6.69
N LEU A 140 -5.56 17.35 5.99
CA LEU A 140 -5.79 18.03 4.71
C LEU A 140 -5.74 19.55 4.85
N SER A 141 -6.28 20.11 5.94
CA SER A 141 -6.25 21.55 6.18
C SER A 141 -4.83 22.14 6.29
N GLN A 142 -3.85 21.28 6.53
CA GLN A 142 -2.45 21.65 6.66
C GLN A 142 -1.66 21.49 5.34
N LEU A 143 -2.31 21.01 4.29
CA LEU A 143 -1.74 20.86 2.96
C LEU A 143 -2.33 21.90 2.01
N PRO A 144 -1.55 22.43 1.07
CA PRO A 144 -2.08 23.30 0.03
C PRO A 144 -3.01 22.52 -0.90
N THR A 145 -3.99 23.22 -1.47
CA THR A 145 -4.88 22.66 -2.51
C THR A 145 -4.18 22.50 -3.86
N SER A 146 -3.09 23.23 -4.04
CA SER A 146 -2.24 23.18 -5.24
C SER A 146 -0.76 23.15 -4.82
N PHE A 147 0.01 22.34 -5.50
CA PHE A 147 1.45 22.23 -5.31
C PHE A 147 2.19 22.82 -6.53
N SER A 148 3.43 23.26 -6.32
CA SER A 148 4.30 23.72 -7.42
C SER A 148 4.75 22.60 -8.35
N SER A 149 4.59 21.35 -7.94
CA SER A 149 4.93 20.15 -8.71
C SER A 149 3.77 19.15 -8.57
N PRO A 150 3.59 18.24 -9.56
CA PRO A 150 2.57 17.21 -9.48
C PRO A 150 2.62 16.38 -8.20
N VAL A 151 1.45 15.95 -7.75
CA VAL A 151 1.27 15.17 -6.52
C VAL A 151 0.70 13.80 -6.85
N MET A 152 1.26 12.76 -6.24
CA MET A 152 0.67 11.44 -6.16
C MET A 152 0.38 11.11 -4.70
N LEU A 153 -0.87 10.73 -4.42
CA LEU A 153 -1.25 10.18 -3.13
C LEU A 153 -1.38 8.67 -3.25
N VAL A 154 -0.77 7.98 -2.31
CA VAL A 154 -0.82 6.51 -2.19
C VAL A 154 -1.51 6.14 -0.89
N CYS A 155 -2.46 5.22 -0.95
CA CYS A 155 -3.03 4.58 0.22
C CYS A 155 -3.32 3.10 -0.09
N ASP A 156 -2.56 2.22 0.53
CA ASP A 156 -2.66 0.77 0.27
C ASP A 156 -3.25 0.00 1.47
N GLN A 157 -2.44 -0.52 2.37
CA GLN A 157 -2.86 -1.41 3.45
C GLN A 157 -3.85 -0.77 4.43
N ALA A 158 -3.69 0.53 4.71
CA ALA A 158 -4.56 1.23 5.65
C ALA A 158 -5.99 1.33 5.10
N LEU A 159 -6.14 1.50 3.79
CA LEU A 159 -7.46 1.60 3.17
C LEU A 159 -8.23 0.28 3.25
N LEU A 160 -7.55 -0.86 3.18
CA LEU A 160 -8.16 -2.19 3.34
C LEU A 160 -8.79 -2.41 4.73
N GLN A 161 -8.37 -1.64 5.74
CA GLN A 161 -8.93 -1.69 7.09
C GLN A 161 -10.04 -0.65 7.35
N ALA A 162 -10.30 0.22 6.37
CA ALA A 162 -11.36 1.24 6.44
C ALA A 162 -12.69 0.65 5.97
N THR A 163 -13.79 1.03 6.62
CA THR A 163 -15.14 0.69 6.18
C THR A 163 -15.48 1.36 4.85
N GLU A 164 -16.49 0.87 4.14
CA GLU A 164 -16.93 1.45 2.88
C GLU A 164 -17.24 2.95 3.01
N THR A 165 -17.91 3.37 4.08
CA THR A 165 -18.23 4.77 4.34
C THR A 165 -16.96 5.61 4.54
N GLU A 166 -15.96 5.09 5.23
CA GLU A 166 -14.68 5.78 5.45
C GLU A 166 -13.89 5.87 4.15
N VAL A 167 -13.88 4.83 3.33
CA VAL A 167 -13.27 4.83 1.99
C VAL A 167 -13.92 5.88 1.11
N ALA A 168 -15.26 5.90 1.04
CA ALA A 168 -16.02 6.88 0.25
C ALA A 168 -15.70 8.31 0.69
N ARG A 169 -15.75 8.57 2.00
CA ARG A 169 -15.41 9.87 2.57
C ARG A 169 -13.98 10.27 2.26
N PHE A 170 -13.01 9.37 2.41
CA PHE A 170 -11.62 9.62 2.09
C PHE A 170 -11.46 10.02 0.62
N VAL A 171 -11.95 9.21 -0.30
CA VAL A 171 -11.84 9.42 -1.75
C VAL A 171 -12.48 10.74 -2.18
N GLN A 172 -13.70 11.02 -1.74
CA GLN A 172 -14.43 12.26 -2.05
C GLN A 172 -13.70 13.49 -1.49
N ARG A 173 -13.14 13.41 -0.28
CA ARG A 173 -12.37 14.51 0.30
C ARG A 173 -11.07 14.78 -0.46
N MET A 174 -10.40 13.75 -1.01
CA MET A 174 -9.25 13.96 -1.89
C MET A 174 -9.66 14.71 -3.16
N GLY A 175 -10.74 14.28 -3.82
CA GLY A 175 -11.27 14.94 -5.01
C GLY A 175 -11.75 16.37 -4.79
N CYS A 176 -12.23 16.69 -3.56
CA CYS A 176 -12.64 18.06 -3.20
C CYS A 176 -11.46 18.96 -2.79
N HIS A 177 -10.38 18.40 -2.26
CA HIS A 177 -9.27 19.19 -1.71
C HIS A 177 -8.23 19.56 -2.76
N PHE A 178 -7.85 18.61 -3.63
CA PHE A 178 -6.79 18.80 -4.61
C PHE A 178 -7.36 19.18 -5.98
N ASN A 179 -6.80 20.22 -6.61
CA ASN A 179 -7.19 20.60 -7.97
C ASN A 179 -6.61 19.65 -9.03
N GLN A 180 -5.46 19.04 -8.74
CA GLN A 180 -4.80 18.05 -9.58
C GLN A 180 -4.12 17.01 -8.68
N LEU A 181 -4.43 15.75 -8.89
CA LEU A 181 -3.89 14.64 -8.11
C LEU A 181 -3.82 13.35 -8.94
N GLU A 182 -2.72 12.61 -8.80
CA GLU A 182 -2.69 11.19 -9.14
C GLU A 182 -2.95 10.39 -7.85
N LEU A 183 -3.92 9.48 -7.89
CA LEU A 183 -4.41 8.75 -6.71
C LEU A 183 -4.21 7.26 -6.92
N CYS A 184 -3.33 6.63 -6.15
CA CYS A 184 -3.08 5.19 -6.19
C CYS A 184 -3.65 4.53 -4.93
N LEU A 185 -4.71 3.76 -5.09
CA LEU A 185 -5.46 3.14 -4.00
C LEU A 185 -5.50 1.63 -4.15
N VAL A 186 -5.57 0.94 -3.00
CA VAL A 186 -5.82 -0.51 -2.94
C VAL A 186 -7.16 -0.73 -2.24
N LEU A 187 -8.12 -1.29 -2.97
CA LEU A 187 -9.46 -1.61 -2.49
C LEU A 187 -9.72 -3.11 -2.55
N ALA A 188 -10.45 -3.63 -1.57
CA ALA A 188 -10.78 -5.05 -1.53
C ALA A 188 -11.90 -5.41 -2.49
N GLY A 189 -11.78 -6.57 -3.15
CA GLY A 189 -12.89 -7.22 -3.81
C GLY A 189 -13.84 -7.87 -2.81
N ASP A 190 -15.11 -8.00 -3.16
CA ASP A 190 -16.19 -8.51 -2.30
C ASP A 190 -16.08 -10.01 -1.96
N ARG A 191 -15.17 -10.72 -2.61
CA ARG A 191 -14.92 -12.15 -2.40
C ARG A 191 -13.55 -12.47 -1.82
N CYS A 192 -12.85 -11.46 -1.28
CA CYS A 192 -11.55 -11.67 -0.66
C CYS A 192 -11.60 -12.64 0.53
N ASP A 193 -12.67 -12.63 1.32
CA ASP A 193 -12.92 -13.50 2.48
C ASP A 193 -13.41 -14.91 2.12
N SER A 194 -13.76 -15.16 0.84
CA SER A 194 -14.17 -16.49 0.38
C SER A 194 -13.02 -17.49 0.49
N THR A 195 -13.35 -18.79 0.57
CA THR A 195 -12.35 -19.88 0.55
C THR A 195 -11.39 -19.76 -0.62
N LEU A 196 -11.88 -19.31 -1.78
CA LEU A 196 -11.07 -19.11 -2.97
C LEU A 196 -10.13 -17.91 -2.81
N GLY A 197 -10.63 -16.76 -2.32
CA GLY A 197 -9.81 -15.58 -2.00
C GLY A 197 -8.72 -15.92 -0.98
N GLN A 198 -9.07 -16.52 0.15
CA GLN A 198 -8.11 -16.94 1.18
C GLN A 198 -7.04 -17.90 0.63
N SER A 199 -7.39 -18.73 -0.35
CA SER A 199 -6.40 -19.59 -1.02
C SER A 199 -5.37 -18.80 -1.84
N LEU A 200 -5.66 -17.55 -2.20
CA LEU A 200 -4.75 -16.60 -2.85
C LEU A 200 -3.91 -15.80 -1.83
N GLY A 201 -4.16 -15.94 -0.54
CA GLY A 201 -3.47 -15.21 0.53
C GLY A 201 -4.20 -13.95 0.99
N THR A 202 -5.46 -13.77 0.59
CA THR A 202 -6.30 -12.68 1.13
C THR A 202 -6.77 -13.00 2.54
N GLN A 203 -7.31 -12.01 3.19
CA GLN A 203 -7.92 -12.09 4.52
C GLN A 203 -9.25 -11.33 4.49
N THR A 204 -9.96 -11.30 5.60
CA THR A 204 -11.14 -10.46 5.75
C THR A 204 -10.70 -8.99 5.82
N TYR A 205 -11.29 -8.16 4.98
CA TYR A 205 -11.11 -6.71 4.96
C TYR A 205 -12.37 -6.00 5.46
N ALA A 206 -12.27 -4.72 5.80
CA ALA A 206 -13.38 -3.96 6.35
C ALA A 206 -14.41 -3.52 5.30
N HIS A 207 -14.08 -3.64 4.01
CA HIS A 207 -14.97 -3.41 2.88
C HIS A 207 -14.73 -4.44 1.78
N GLY A 208 -15.63 -4.48 0.77
CA GLY A 208 -15.46 -5.29 -0.42
C GLY A 208 -16.41 -4.86 -1.53
N PHE A 209 -15.87 -4.64 -2.72
CA PHE A 209 -16.64 -4.22 -3.90
C PHE A 209 -16.60 -5.30 -4.98
N ASP A 210 -17.69 -5.45 -5.72
CA ASP A 210 -17.75 -6.32 -6.90
C ASP A 210 -16.89 -5.77 -8.05
N ASP A 211 -16.86 -4.44 -8.19
CA ASP A 211 -15.92 -3.71 -9.05
C ASP A 211 -15.34 -2.49 -8.32
N PRO A 212 -14.16 -2.64 -7.66
CA PRO A 212 -13.52 -1.55 -6.96
C PRO A 212 -13.24 -0.31 -7.82
N THR A 213 -12.96 -0.50 -9.12
CA THR A 213 -12.67 0.62 -10.02
C THR A 213 -13.94 1.37 -10.40
N ALA A 214 -15.01 0.67 -10.72
CA ALA A 214 -16.30 1.29 -11.00
C ALA A 214 -16.83 2.04 -9.77
N GLN A 215 -16.62 1.50 -8.57
CA GLN A 215 -16.99 2.15 -7.32
C GLN A 215 -16.26 3.48 -7.11
N LEU A 216 -14.95 3.52 -7.41
CA LEU A 216 -14.19 4.78 -7.34
C LEU A 216 -14.72 5.83 -8.31
N LEU A 217 -15.09 5.44 -9.54
CA LEU A 217 -15.68 6.36 -10.52
C LEU A 217 -17.09 6.85 -10.14
N GLN A 218 -17.84 6.10 -9.35
CA GLN A 218 -19.10 6.60 -8.78
C GLN A 218 -18.86 7.74 -7.77
N TRP A 219 -17.77 7.68 -7.01
CA TRP A 219 -17.41 8.72 -6.04
C TRP A 219 -16.66 9.90 -6.68
N LEU A 220 -15.92 9.65 -7.77
CA LEU A 220 -15.16 10.64 -8.53
C LEU A 220 -15.46 10.52 -10.04
N PRO A 221 -16.66 10.93 -10.50
CA PRO A 221 -17.07 10.72 -11.89
C PRO A 221 -16.25 11.52 -12.91
N TRP A 222 -15.48 12.50 -12.46
CA TRP A 222 -14.57 13.29 -13.30
C TRP A 222 -13.14 12.73 -13.37
N ALA A 223 -12.84 11.68 -12.61
CA ALA A 223 -11.51 11.09 -12.61
C ALA A 223 -11.30 10.17 -13.81
N GLU A 224 -10.10 10.17 -14.33
CA GLU A 224 -9.64 9.24 -15.37
C GLU A 224 -8.97 8.02 -14.74
N VAL A 225 -9.33 6.82 -15.15
CA VAL A 225 -8.63 5.58 -14.76
C VAL A 225 -7.36 5.45 -15.60
N VAL A 226 -6.22 5.63 -14.98
CA VAL A 226 -4.91 5.41 -15.62
C VAL A 226 -4.60 3.92 -15.70
N SER A 227 -4.90 3.16 -14.66
CA SER A 227 -4.75 1.70 -14.64
C SER A 227 -5.49 1.08 -13.46
N SER A 228 -5.87 -0.19 -13.63
CA SER A 228 -6.45 -1.03 -12.57
C SER A 228 -5.90 -2.44 -12.69
N HIS A 229 -5.30 -2.96 -11.62
CA HIS A 229 -4.63 -4.26 -11.63
C HIS A 229 -4.94 -5.09 -10.39
N SER A 230 -5.25 -6.36 -10.63
CA SER A 230 -5.26 -7.38 -9.59
C SER A 230 -3.85 -7.99 -9.43
N PRO A 231 -3.49 -8.49 -8.24
CA PRO A 231 -2.29 -9.32 -8.06
C PRO A 231 -2.14 -10.46 -9.05
N LEU A 232 -3.26 -11.02 -9.52
CA LEU A 232 -3.27 -12.09 -10.52
C LEU A 232 -2.86 -11.65 -11.93
N ASP A 233 -2.76 -10.35 -12.19
CA ASP A 233 -2.23 -9.81 -13.46
C ASP A 233 -0.70 -9.91 -13.52
N VAL A 234 -0.04 -10.08 -12.38
CA VAL A 234 1.40 -10.24 -12.32
C VAL A 234 1.78 -11.68 -12.63
N SER A 235 2.50 -11.87 -13.74
CA SER A 235 3.03 -13.18 -14.09
C SER A 235 4.11 -13.60 -13.09
N CYS A 236 3.81 -14.63 -12.29
CA CYS A 236 4.74 -15.17 -11.31
C CYS A 236 4.62 -16.69 -11.27
N PRO A 237 5.75 -17.44 -11.38
CA PRO A 237 5.76 -18.91 -11.33
C PRO A 237 5.23 -19.48 -10.01
N ARG A 238 5.29 -18.70 -8.92
CA ARG A 238 4.78 -19.11 -7.59
C ARG A 238 3.25 -19.15 -7.50
N TRP A 239 2.54 -18.52 -8.44
CA TRP A 239 1.11 -18.74 -8.57
C TRP A 239 0.85 -20.16 -9.05
N ARG A 240 -0.04 -20.89 -8.39
CA ARG A 240 -0.46 -22.24 -8.83
C ARG A 240 -1.08 -22.18 -10.22
N PRO A 241 -1.05 -23.27 -11.03
CA PRO A 241 -1.58 -23.27 -12.39
C PRO A 241 -3.04 -22.78 -12.50
N TRP A 242 -3.90 -23.14 -11.54
CA TRP A 242 -5.29 -22.72 -11.54
C TRP A 242 -5.47 -21.23 -11.17
N HIS A 243 -4.58 -20.62 -10.37
CA HIS A 243 -4.56 -19.15 -10.15
C HIS A 243 -4.29 -18.43 -11.46
N ARG A 244 -3.37 -18.95 -12.28
CA ARG A 244 -3.08 -18.40 -13.62
C ARG A 244 -4.25 -18.56 -14.58
N TRP A 245 -5.06 -19.59 -14.41
CA TRP A 245 -6.31 -19.72 -15.16
C TRP A 245 -7.35 -18.66 -14.71
N LEU A 246 -7.49 -18.43 -13.41
CA LEU A 246 -8.38 -17.38 -12.87
C LEU A 246 -8.00 -15.99 -13.36
N SER A 247 -6.72 -15.72 -13.61
CA SER A 247 -6.28 -14.41 -14.12
C SER A 247 -6.89 -14.04 -15.47
N ARG A 248 -7.34 -15.05 -16.25
CA ARG A 248 -8.02 -14.84 -17.54
C ARG A 248 -9.49 -14.39 -17.39
N LEU A 249 -10.07 -14.52 -16.20
CA LEU A 249 -11.44 -14.15 -15.91
C LEU A 249 -11.47 -12.78 -15.23
N SER A 250 -11.48 -11.70 -16.02
CA SER A 250 -11.34 -10.31 -15.53
C SER A 250 -12.31 -9.97 -14.40
N ALA A 251 -13.59 -10.29 -14.54
CA ALA A 251 -14.61 -10.00 -13.53
C ALA A 251 -14.37 -10.75 -12.20
N PHE A 252 -13.78 -11.96 -12.24
CA PHE A 252 -13.53 -12.75 -11.04
C PHE A 252 -12.28 -12.31 -10.27
N ARG A 253 -11.20 -11.97 -10.98
CA ARG A 253 -9.94 -11.62 -10.31
C ARG A 253 -10.05 -10.38 -9.44
N HIS A 254 -10.83 -9.36 -9.86
CA HIS A 254 -11.04 -8.12 -9.11
C HIS A 254 -11.92 -8.33 -7.86
N ARG A 255 -12.74 -9.37 -7.86
CA ARG A 255 -13.57 -9.74 -6.70
C ARG A 255 -12.83 -10.59 -5.68
N LEU A 256 -11.86 -11.40 -6.11
CA LEU A 256 -11.16 -12.39 -5.26
C LEU A 256 -9.92 -11.82 -4.58
N THR A 257 -9.40 -10.69 -5.05
CA THR A 257 -8.18 -10.07 -4.51
C THR A 257 -8.38 -8.57 -4.34
N PRO A 258 -7.55 -7.90 -3.51
CA PRO A 258 -7.45 -6.46 -3.56
C PRO A 258 -7.01 -5.99 -4.95
N VAL A 259 -7.47 -4.83 -5.36
CA VAL A 259 -7.20 -4.20 -6.67
C VAL A 259 -6.44 -2.91 -6.46
N VAL A 260 -5.34 -2.75 -7.17
CA VAL A 260 -4.56 -1.51 -7.22
C VAL A 260 -5.11 -0.65 -8.35
N THR A 261 -5.78 0.44 -8.01
CA THR A 261 -6.34 1.38 -8.97
C THR A 261 -5.60 2.71 -8.92
N HIS A 262 -5.20 3.19 -10.09
CA HIS A 262 -4.55 4.48 -10.28
C HIS A 262 -5.49 5.39 -11.06
N LEU A 263 -5.90 6.48 -10.42
CA LEU A 263 -6.75 7.52 -10.97
C LEU A 263 -5.95 8.82 -11.15
N ARG A 264 -6.44 9.71 -12.03
CA ARG A 264 -5.95 11.06 -12.23
C ARG A 264 -7.11 12.04 -12.38
N PHE A 265 -7.01 13.21 -11.80
CA PHE A 265 -7.93 14.35 -11.98
C PHE A 265 -7.23 15.68 -11.71
#